data_a7c1d2355f5bacd106c82c2e84b0831b
#
_entry.id   a7c1d2355f5bacd106c82c2e84b0831b
#
_cell.length_a   1.000
_cell.length_b   1.000
_cell.length_c   1.000
_cell.angle_alpha   90.00
_cell.angle_beta   90.00
_cell.angle_gamma   90.00
#
_symmetry.space_group_name_H-M   'P 1'
#
loop_
_entity.id
_entity.type
_entity.pdbx_description
1 polymer ?
#
loop_
_entity_poly.entity_id
_entity_poly.type
_entity_poly.pdbx_seq_one_letter_code
_entity_poly.pdbx_strand_id
1 'polypeptide(L)'
;MNCEHLEKAPADADPSTTEGCPECLKIGFYDWVHLRMCLTCGQIGCCDSSPYQHATGHFNDVGHPVMRSFEPGETWKWCYVDELIAT
;
A
#
# COMPACT_ATOMS: atom_id res chain seq x y z
N MET A 1 -13.34 14.84 -9.18
CA MET A 1 -13.43 15.04 -7.72
C MET A 1 -12.03 14.99 -7.14
N ASN A 2 -11.68 15.95 -6.30
CA ASN A 2 -10.35 16.03 -5.72
C ASN A 2 -10.32 15.38 -4.33
N CYS A 3 -9.27 14.61 -4.08
CA CYS A 3 -9.03 14.01 -2.78
C CYS A 3 -7.83 14.72 -2.15
N GLU A 4 -8.03 15.40 -1.03
CA GLU A 4 -6.94 16.08 -0.34
C GLU A 4 -5.81 15.15 0.04
N HIS A 5 -6.14 13.93 0.44
CA HIS A 5 -5.13 12.94 0.83
C HIS A 5 -4.22 12.60 -0.34
N LEU A 6 -4.81 12.39 -1.53
CA LEU A 6 -4.03 12.12 -2.74
C LEU A 6 -3.20 13.32 -3.15
N GLU A 7 -3.75 14.54 -3.04
CA GLU A 7 -3.03 15.77 -3.40
C GLU A 7 -1.84 16.03 -2.48
N LYS A 8 -1.99 15.74 -1.19
CA LYS A 8 -0.95 16.02 -0.18
C LYS A 8 0.03 14.87 -0.02
N ALA A 9 -0.28 13.70 -0.54
CA ALA A 9 0.61 12.54 -0.41
C ALA A 9 1.93 12.81 -1.13
N PRO A 10 3.06 12.33 -0.59
CA PRO A 10 4.33 12.38 -1.31
C PRO A 10 4.22 11.67 -2.66
N ALA A 11 4.99 12.12 -3.64
CA ALA A 11 5.01 11.47 -4.95
C ALA A 11 5.48 10.01 -4.84
N ASP A 12 6.37 9.75 -3.90
CA ASP A 12 6.90 8.42 -3.64
C ASP A 12 7.43 8.35 -2.21
N ALA A 13 7.81 7.15 -1.78
CA ALA A 13 8.41 6.91 -0.46
C ALA A 13 9.49 5.84 -0.62
N ASP A 14 10.38 5.75 0.37
CA ASP A 14 11.38 4.68 0.37
C ASP A 14 10.73 3.40 0.88
N PRO A 15 10.73 2.30 0.07
CA PRO A 15 10.10 1.06 0.52
C PRO A 15 10.82 0.47 1.72
N SER A 16 10.04 -0.06 2.66
CA SER A 16 10.59 -0.71 3.85
C SER A 16 11.39 -1.97 3.49
N THR A 17 11.03 -2.60 2.38
CA THR A 17 11.72 -3.77 1.87
C THR A 17 11.40 -3.93 0.38
N THR A 18 12.25 -4.66 -0.35
CA THR A 18 11.97 -5.05 -1.73
C THR A 18 11.76 -6.56 -1.87
N GLU A 19 11.69 -7.28 -0.75
CA GLU A 19 11.62 -8.74 -0.75
C GLU A 19 10.21 -9.30 -0.78
N GLY A 20 9.19 -8.47 -0.58
CA GLY A 20 7.80 -8.90 -0.59
C GLY A 20 7.03 -8.27 0.56
N CYS A 21 5.93 -8.90 0.96
CA CYS A 21 5.13 -8.44 2.09
C CYS A 21 5.80 -8.85 3.40
N PRO A 22 6.36 -7.92 4.20
CA PRO A 22 7.09 -8.28 5.41
C PRO A 22 6.22 -8.99 6.45
N GLU A 23 4.95 -8.63 6.55
CA GLU A 23 4.05 -9.30 7.49
C GLU A 23 3.74 -10.73 7.07
N CYS A 24 3.59 -10.98 5.75
CA CYS A 24 3.43 -12.33 5.24
C CYS A 24 4.70 -13.15 5.49
N LEU A 25 5.87 -12.57 5.27
CA LEU A 25 7.15 -13.26 5.48
C LEU A 25 7.33 -13.67 6.94
N LYS A 26 6.89 -12.83 7.88
CA LYS A 26 6.98 -13.15 9.32
C LYS A 26 6.21 -14.40 9.70
N ILE A 27 5.09 -14.68 9.02
CA ILE A 27 4.27 -15.86 9.30
C ILE A 27 4.54 -17.00 8.34
N GLY A 28 5.57 -16.87 7.50
CA GLY A 28 5.95 -17.92 6.55
C GLY A 28 5.03 -18.05 5.35
N PHE A 29 4.26 -17.02 5.02
CA PHE A 29 3.33 -17.02 3.90
C PHE A 29 3.94 -16.29 2.71
N TYR A 30 3.92 -16.91 1.52
CA TYR A 30 4.57 -16.39 0.32
C TYR A 30 3.61 -16.22 -0.86
N ASP A 31 2.32 -16.51 -0.68
CA ASP A 31 1.35 -16.54 -1.77
C ASP A 31 0.47 -15.29 -1.84
N TRP A 32 1.05 -14.12 -1.51
CA TRP A 32 0.35 -12.85 -1.74
C TRP A 32 0.18 -12.61 -3.25
N VAL A 33 -0.88 -11.84 -3.61
CA VAL A 33 -1.19 -11.59 -5.03
C VAL A 33 -0.38 -10.42 -5.57
N HIS A 34 -0.54 -9.23 -4.97
CA HIS A 34 0.19 -8.02 -5.35
C HIS A 34 0.66 -7.28 -4.12
N LEU A 35 1.60 -6.35 -4.32
CA LEU A 35 2.14 -5.54 -3.25
C LEU A 35 1.72 -4.08 -3.37
N ARG A 36 1.58 -3.42 -2.23
CA ARG A 36 1.25 -2.01 -2.10
C ARG A 36 2.25 -1.34 -1.17
N MET A 37 2.49 -0.05 -1.37
CA MET A 37 3.41 0.71 -0.53
C MET A 37 2.69 1.92 0.06
N CYS A 38 2.77 2.07 1.38
CA CYS A 38 2.27 3.25 2.06
C CYS A 38 3.10 4.47 1.69
N LEU A 39 2.47 5.52 1.19
CA LEU A 39 3.20 6.73 0.78
C LEU A 39 3.62 7.60 1.97
N THR A 40 3.07 7.38 3.15
CA THR A 40 3.48 8.12 4.34
C THR A 40 4.79 7.58 4.93
N CYS A 41 4.93 6.26 5.01
CA CYS A 41 6.08 5.66 5.71
C CYS A 41 6.84 4.60 4.92
N GLY A 42 6.39 4.23 3.73
CA GLY A 42 7.07 3.24 2.89
C GLY A 42 6.79 1.79 3.25
N GLN A 43 5.89 1.52 4.19
CA GLN A 43 5.57 0.15 4.58
C GLN A 43 4.98 -0.63 3.39
N ILE A 44 5.54 -1.80 3.12
CA ILE A 44 5.06 -2.69 2.08
C ILE A 44 4.04 -3.65 2.69
N GLY A 45 2.94 -3.88 1.97
CA GLY A 45 1.92 -4.83 2.39
C GLY A 45 1.24 -5.47 1.19
N CYS A 46 0.62 -6.64 1.40
CA CYS A 46 -0.09 -7.31 0.33
C CYS A 46 -1.48 -6.68 0.10
N CYS A 47 -1.98 -6.80 -1.13
CA CYS A 47 -3.23 -6.17 -1.55
C CYS A 47 -4.47 -6.90 -1.02
N ASP A 48 -5.64 -6.30 -1.26
CA ASP A 48 -6.92 -6.87 -0.79
C ASP A 48 -7.30 -8.18 -1.50
N SER A 49 -6.68 -8.48 -2.64
CA SER A 49 -6.85 -9.79 -3.28
C SER A 49 -6.03 -10.88 -2.60
N SER A 50 -5.11 -10.52 -1.72
CA SER A 50 -4.31 -11.45 -0.93
C SER A 50 -5.08 -11.89 0.31
N PRO A 51 -4.85 -13.11 0.82
CA PRO A 51 -5.62 -13.61 1.97
C PRO A 51 -5.51 -12.75 3.22
N TYR A 52 -4.37 -12.14 3.48
CA TYR A 52 -4.14 -11.40 4.73
C TYR A 52 -4.32 -9.90 4.62
N GLN A 53 -4.36 -9.32 3.42
CA GLN A 53 -4.65 -7.90 3.19
C GLN A 53 -3.82 -6.96 4.08
N HIS A 54 -2.52 -7.17 4.15
CA HIS A 54 -1.66 -6.43 5.09
C HIS A 54 -1.58 -4.93 4.81
N ALA A 55 -1.72 -4.49 3.54
CA ALA A 55 -1.73 -3.07 3.23
C ALA A 55 -2.95 -2.38 3.85
N THR A 56 -4.12 -2.97 3.75
CA THR A 56 -5.34 -2.46 4.40
C THR A 56 -5.22 -2.53 5.92
N GLY A 57 -4.63 -3.61 6.44
CA GLY A 57 -4.34 -3.74 7.86
C GLY A 57 -3.46 -2.61 8.38
N HIS A 58 -2.44 -2.23 7.62
CA HIS A 58 -1.57 -1.11 7.97
C HIS A 58 -2.36 0.20 8.06
N PHE A 59 -3.24 0.48 7.08
CA PHE A 59 -4.11 1.64 7.14
C PHE A 59 -4.99 1.61 8.40
N ASN A 60 -5.59 0.47 8.70
CA ASN A 60 -6.46 0.33 9.89
C ASN A 60 -5.70 0.55 11.19
N ASP A 61 -4.43 0.16 11.25
CA ASP A 61 -3.61 0.29 12.45
C ASP A 61 -3.10 1.71 12.69
N VAL A 62 -2.62 2.39 11.64
CA VAL A 62 -1.90 3.65 11.80
C VAL A 62 -2.56 4.83 11.11
N GLY A 63 -3.57 4.61 10.29
CA GLY A 63 -4.35 5.68 9.66
C GLY A 63 -3.68 6.42 8.52
N HIS A 64 -2.60 5.87 7.94
CA HIS A 64 -1.95 6.48 6.78
C HIS A 64 -2.85 6.32 5.55
N PRO A 65 -3.36 7.41 4.94
CA PRO A 65 -4.50 7.29 4.03
C PRO A 65 -4.18 6.84 2.61
N VAL A 66 -2.95 7.05 2.13
CA VAL A 66 -2.64 6.82 0.72
C VAL A 66 -1.58 5.75 0.54
N MET A 67 -1.83 4.84 -0.37
CA MET A 67 -0.85 3.86 -0.82
C MET A 67 -0.70 3.94 -2.34
N ARG A 68 0.38 3.38 -2.87
CA ARG A 68 0.55 3.19 -4.31
C ARG A 68 0.78 1.71 -4.61
N SER A 69 0.54 1.33 -5.87
CA SER A 69 0.96 0.02 -6.32
C SER A 69 2.49 -0.10 -6.21
N PHE A 70 2.96 -1.25 -5.74
CA PHE A 70 4.39 -1.56 -5.69
C PHE A 70 4.75 -2.62 -6.73
N GLU A 71 3.94 -2.74 -7.78
CA GLU A 71 4.20 -3.66 -8.88
C GLU A 71 4.89 -2.94 -10.04
N PRO A 72 5.82 -3.59 -10.75
CA PRO A 72 6.48 -2.98 -11.90
C PRO A 72 5.49 -2.52 -12.97
N GLY A 73 5.68 -1.31 -13.46
CA GLY A 73 4.82 -0.75 -14.50
C GLY A 73 3.49 -0.18 -14.04
N GLU A 74 3.17 -0.31 -12.74
CA GLU A 74 1.95 0.28 -12.17
C GLU A 74 2.30 1.56 -11.41
N THR A 75 1.56 2.63 -11.67
CA THR A 75 1.85 3.94 -11.08
C THR A 75 0.66 4.55 -10.35
N TRP A 76 -0.45 3.82 -10.25
CA TRP A 76 -1.66 4.35 -9.62
C TRP A 76 -1.53 4.41 -8.10
N LYS A 77 -2.32 5.32 -7.51
CA LYS A 77 -2.42 5.54 -6.06
C LYS A 77 -3.85 5.34 -5.62
N TRP A 78 -4.03 5.01 -4.35
CA TRP A 78 -5.34 4.77 -3.75
C TRP A 78 -5.44 5.46 -2.39
N CYS A 79 -6.55 6.16 -2.16
CA CYS A 79 -6.87 6.73 -0.85
C CYS A 79 -7.90 5.84 -0.16
N TYR A 80 -7.55 5.29 0.98
CA TYR A 80 -8.46 4.45 1.76
C TYR A 80 -9.63 5.22 2.37
N VAL A 81 -9.42 6.49 2.71
CA VAL A 81 -10.45 7.31 3.37
C VAL A 81 -11.55 7.70 2.39
N ASP A 82 -11.16 8.23 1.24
CA ASP A 82 -12.10 8.72 0.24
C ASP A 82 -12.45 7.67 -0.82
N GLU A 83 -11.77 6.53 -0.82
CA GLU A 83 -11.94 5.44 -1.77
C GLU A 83 -11.85 5.92 -3.22
N LEU A 84 -10.81 6.71 -3.49
CA LEU A 84 -10.53 7.25 -4.81
C LEU A 84 -9.17 6.77 -5.30
N ILE A 85 -9.09 6.56 -6.62
CA ILE A 85 -7.85 6.16 -7.29
C ILE A 85 -7.34 7.32 -8.13
N ALA A 86 -6.01 7.45 -8.20
CA ALA A 86 -5.34 8.41 -9.07
C ALA A 86 -4.26 7.69 -9.88
N THR A 87 -4.11 8.08 -11.13
CA THR A 87 -3.11 7.51 -12.04
C THR A 87 -1.98 8.48 -12.35
#